data_d14125a7d210bfac1a5d25d150ae26b2
#
_entry.id   d14125a7d210bfac1a5d25d150ae26b2
#
_cell.length_a   1.000
_cell.length_b   1.000
_cell.length_c   1.000
_cell.angle_alpha   90.00
_cell.angle_beta   90.00
_cell.angle_gamma   90.00
#
_symmetry.space_group_name_H-M   'P 1'
#
loop_
_entity.id
_entity.type
_entity.pdbx_description
1 polymer ?
#
loop_
_entity_poly.entity_id
_entity_poly.type
_entity_poly.pdbx_seq_one_letter_code
_entity_poly.pdbx_strand_id
1 'polypeptide(L)'
;VIAVAGAVDPAAGRHHQREAAEPVLPIATVAAALRQFDVRLDGIDIVSAATEPGRSIWVVLRMDPQRNVAAVAARDSLASTLAAATERLVHDLDGRHCQARPLNAAEITDMDAALLAGLDPDQIRPHWRYLKHPDGHVTSFWVSPPDITGDVLDELVLPDTDINVVTIRLVARRGGIDVSAIVRYHSDERLPKSVWGGLNRLTGRQLAAVRASLPVPAAGRPLLISSRSLGEDEDIVVRLAEAEPAAPTYSPAPVGTSL
;
A
#
# COMPACT_ATOMS: atom_id res chain seq x y z
N VAL A 1 1.59 -9.54 3.32
CA VAL A 1 0.79 -8.33 3.06
C VAL A 1 -0.19 -8.12 4.19
N ILE A 2 -0.41 -6.89 4.58
CA ILE A 2 -1.31 -6.46 5.64
C ILE A 2 -2.35 -5.51 5.00
N ALA A 3 -3.64 -5.75 5.23
CA ALA A 3 -4.68 -4.77 4.96
C ALA A 3 -4.80 -3.83 6.16
N VAL A 4 -4.99 -2.53 5.92
CA VAL A 4 -5.07 -1.50 6.97
C VAL A 4 -6.29 -0.61 6.73
N ALA A 5 -7.07 -0.39 7.79
CA ALA A 5 -8.21 0.52 7.80
C ALA A 5 -8.22 1.35 9.10
N GLY A 6 -8.99 2.42 9.13
CA GLY A 6 -9.21 3.19 10.35
C GLY A 6 -10.06 2.40 11.35
N ALA A 7 -9.69 2.44 12.63
CA ALA A 7 -10.53 1.87 13.68
C ALA A 7 -11.76 2.75 13.91
N VAL A 8 -12.95 2.16 13.82
CA VAL A 8 -14.18 2.83 14.28
C VAL A 8 -14.20 2.73 15.81
N ASP A 9 -14.22 3.84 16.50
CA ASP A 9 -14.40 3.83 17.96
C ASP A 9 -15.87 3.48 18.30
N PRO A 10 -16.15 2.24 18.77
CA PRO A 10 -17.50 1.84 19.11
C PRO A 10 -18.07 2.60 20.32
N ALA A 11 -17.23 3.34 21.07
CA ALA A 11 -17.62 4.11 22.25
C ALA A 11 -17.99 5.56 21.93
N ALA A 12 -17.81 6.03 20.68
CA ALA A 12 -18.30 7.34 20.22
C ALA A 12 -19.83 7.34 20.08
N GLY A 13 -20.52 7.00 21.17
CA GLY A 13 -21.97 7.08 21.31
C GLY A 13 -22.44 8.52 21.12
N ARG A 14 -23.38 8.70 20.26
CA ARG A 14 -24.30 9.74 19.80
C ARG A 14 -24.35 11.12 20.50
N HIS A 15 -23.44 11.49 21.38
CA HIS A 15 -23.57 12.72 22.16
C HIS A 15 -22.39 13.69 22.20
N HIS A 16 -21.30 13.44 21.50
CA HIS A 16 -20.30 14.50 21.28
C HIS A 16 -19.70 14.30 19.89
N GLN A 17 -20.16 15.04 18.91
CA GLN A 17 -19.37 15.41 17.72
C GLN A 17 -18.18 16.31 18.15
N ARG A 18 -17.28 15.74 18.94
CA ARG A 18 -15.93 16.21 19.00
C ARG A 18 -15.30 15.65 17.72
N GLU A 19 -14.68 16.50 16.93
CA GLU A 19 -13.89 16.11 15.76
C GLU A 19 -13.09 14.85 16.08
N ALA A 20 -13.63 13.70 15.71
CA ALA A 20 -12.88 12.46 15.77
C ALA A 20 -11.73 12.67 14.77
N ALA A 21 -10.49 12.63 15.25
CA ALA A 21 -9.33 12.76 14.39
C ALA A 21 -9.45 11.70 13.28
N GLU A 22 -9.33 12.14 12.04
CA GLU A 22 -9.37 11.21 10.90
C GLU A 22 -8.35 10.09 11.12
N PRO A 23 -8.73 8.82 10.90
CA PRO A 23 -7.81 7.72 11.10
C PRO A 23 -6.65 7.83 10.10
N VAL A 24 -5.43 7.75 10.61
CA VAL A 24 -4.21 7.89 9.81
C VAL A 24 -3.22 6.76 10.05
N LEU A 25 -2.52 6.34 9.01
CA LEU A 25 -1.40 5.41 9.08
C LEU A 25 -0.09 6.20 9.24
N PRO A 26 0.58 6.14 10.41
CA PRO A 26 1.85 6.83 10.60
C PRO A 26 2.97 6.09 9.88
N ILE A 27 3.61 6.74 8.91
CA ILE A 27 4.72 6.14 8.14
C ILE A 27 5.90 5.79 9.03
N ALA A 28 6.17 6.56 10.08
CA ALA A 28 7.23 6.28 11.04
C ALA A 28 7.06 4.90 11.72
N THR A 29 5.83 4.50 12.08
CA THR A 29 5.55 3.17 12.65
C THR A 29 5.85 2.04 11.64
N VAL A 30 5.44 2.23 10.39
CA VAL A 30 5.73 1.28 9.31
C VAL A 30 7.23 1.23 9.01
N ALA A 31 7.91 2.37 9.02
CA ALA A 31 9.34 2.48 8.79
C ALA A 31 10.18 1.77 9.86
N ALA A 32 9.75 1.84 11.13
CA ALA A 32 10.40 1.12 12.24
C ALA A 32 10.41 -0.40 12.02
N ALA A 33 9.41 -0.95 11.33
CA ALA A 33 9.33 -2.37 11.02
C ALA A 33 10.37 -2.86 9.99
N LEU A 34 11.12 -1.97 9.32
CA LEU A 34 12.23 -2.36 8.43
C LEU A 34 13.33 -3.14 9.17
N ARG A 35 13.46 -2.93 10.48
CA ARG A 35 14.39 -3.65 11.35
C ARG A 35 13.66 -4.13 12.60
N GLN A 36 13.35 -5.40 12.65
CA GLN A 36 12.67 -6.04 13.77
C GLN A 36 13.58 -7.08 14.39
N PHE A 37 14.28 -6.74 15.48
CA PHE A 37 15.20 -7.65 16.18
C PHE A 37 16.22 -8.31 15.22
N ASP A 38 16.02 -9.60 14.92
CA ASP A 38 16.84 -10.44 14.06
C ASP A 38 16.41 -10.43 12.58
N VAL A 39 15.24 -9.83 12.26
CA VAL A 39 14.69 -9.74 10.89
C VAL A 39 14.99 -8.38 10.28
N ARG A 40 15.48 -8.39 9.04
CA ARG A 40 15.71 -7.19 8.24
C ARG A 40 14.90 -7.26 6.97
N LEU A 41 13.95 -6.36 6.80
CA LEU A 41 13.21 -6.22 5.55
C LEU A 41 14.04 -5.44 4.53
N ASP A 42 13.95 -5.82 3.26
CA ASP A 42 14.58 -5.07 2.16
C ASP A 42 13.86 -3.77 1.87
N GLY A 43 12.57 -3.79 2.08
CA GLY A 43 11.69 -2.64 1.93
C GLY A 43 10.28 -2.95 2.40
N ILE A 44 9.54 -1.88 2.59
CA ILE A 44 8.10 -1.94 2.84
C ILE A 44 7.43 -1.00 1.85
N ASP A 45 6.42 -1.49 1.15
CA ASP A 45 5.59 -0.67 0.28
C ASP A 45 4.23 -0.43 0.95
N ILE A 46 3.83 0.82 1.09
CA ILE A 46 2.46 1.22 1.44
C ILE A 46 1.75 1.49 0.12
N VAL A 47 0.74 0.69 -0.18
CA VAL A 47 -0.02 0.78 -1.43
C VAL A 47 -1.43 1.24 -1.12
N SER A 48 -1.84 2.36 -1.70
CA SER A 48 -3.18 2.90 -1.60
C SER A 48 -3.84 2.87 -2.96
N ALA A 49 -5.01 2.26 -3.07
CA ALA A 49 -5.85 2.33 -4.26
C ALA A 49 -7.13 3.08 -3.93
N ALA A 50 -7.36 4.18 -4.63
CA ALA A 50 -8.59 4.95 -4.53
C ALA A 50 -9.46 4.69 -5.77
N THR A 51 -10.71 4.30 -5.52
CA THR A 51 -11.79 4.15 -6.50
C THR A 51 -13.01 4.89 -5.95
N GLU A 52 -13.93 5.32 -6.79
CA GLU A 52 -15.23 5.71 -6.26
C GLU A 52 -16.04 4.44 -5.89
N PRO A 53 -16.55 4.27 -4.66
CA PRO A 53 -16.65 5.27 -3.58
C PRO A 53 -15.58 5.19 -2.47
N GLY A 54 -14.49 4.40 -2.61
CA GLY A 54 -13.63 4.11 -1.47
C GLY A 54 -12.11 4.13 -1.72
N ARG A 55 -11.36 3.99 -0.64
CA ARG A 55 -9.91 3.88 -0.64
C ARG A 55 -9.50 2.63 0.15
N SER A 56 -8.66 1.79 -0.44
CA SER A 56 -8.08 0.62 0.22
C SER A 56 -6.58 0.83 0.41
N ILE A 57 -6.06 0.42 1.56
CA ILE A 57 -4.64 0.57 1.88
C ILE A 57 -4.07 -0.78 2.33
N TRP A 58 -2.89 -1.08 1.81
CA TRP A 58 -2.13 -2.28 2.14
C TRP A 58 -0.67 -1.95 2.45
N VAL A 59 -0.09 -2.72 3.34
CA VAL A 59 1.34 -2.69 3.65
C VAL A 59 1.98 -4.00 3.18
N VAL A 60 2.92 -3.91 2.25
CA VAL A 60 3.61 -5.04 1.62
C VAL A 60 5.03 -5.14 2.17
N LEU A 61 5.33 -6.18 2.94
CA LEU A 61 6.67 -6.45 3.47
C LEU A 61 7.48 -7.24 2.45
N ARG A 62 8.71 -6.80 2.20
CA ARG A 62 9.65 -7.47 1.31
C ARG A 62 10.89 -7.91 2.08
N MET A 63 11.23 -9.20 1.96
CA MET A 63 12.37 -9.79 2.68
C MET A 63 13.26 -10.59 1.73
N ASP A 64 14.56 -10.32 1.77
CA ASP A 64 15.59 -11.13 1.13
C ASP A 64 16.03 -12.25 2.07
N PRO A 65 15.82 -13.53 1.71
CA PRO A 65 16.25 -14.65 2.52
C PRO A 65 17.77 -14.67 2.79
N GLN A 66 18.58 -14.21 1.84
CA GLN A 66 20.04 -14.22 1.96
C GLN A 66 20.54 -13.26 3.05
N ARG A 67 19.78 -12.21 3.33
CA ARG A 67 20.08 -11.23 4.39
C ARG A 67 19.56 -11.65 5.76
N ASN A 68 18.76 -12.71 5.83
CA ASN A 68 18.04 -13.18 7.01
C ASN A 68 18.31 -14.66 7.33
N VAL A 69 19.44 -15.22 6.89
CA VAL A 69 19.77 -16.65 7.03
C VAL A 69 19.63 -17.14 8.47
N ALA A 70 20.17 -16.40 9.45
CA ALA A 70 20.08 -16.77 10.86
C ALA A 70 18.63 -16.75 11.39
N ALA A 71 17.87 -15.73 11.02
CA ALA A 71 16.46 -15.58 11.43
C ALA A 71 15.58 -16.68 10.81
N VAL A 72 15.85 -17.05 9.55
CA VAL A 72 15.14 -18.14 8.85
C VAL A 72 15.51 -19.50 9.46
N ALA A 73 16.77 -19.74 9.76
CA ALA A 73 17.22 -20.97 10.40
C ALA A 73 16.64 -21.15 11.81
N ALA A 74 16.48 -20.07 12.57
CA ALA A 74 15.90 -20.11 13.92
C ALA A 74 14.38 -20.40 13.92
N ARG A 75 13.69 -20.24 12.79
CA ARG A 75 12.24 -20.45 12.64
C ARG A 75 11.88 -21.57 11.67
N ASP A 76 12.88 -22.32 11.20
CA ASP A 76 12.74 -23.45 10.28
C ASP A 76 12.15 -23.10 8.90
N SER A 77 11.70 -21.85 8.66
CA SER A 77 11.21 -21.46 7.35
C SER A 77 11.20 -19.94 7.12
N LEU A 78 11.26 -19.58 5.84
CA LEU A 78 11.08 -18.19 5.37
C LEU A 78 9.67 -17.67 5.68
N ALA A 79 8.67 -18.53 5.49
CA ALA A 79 7.28 -18.17 5.73
C ALA A 79 7.03 -17.83 7.20
N SER A 80 7.49 -18.65 8.14
CA SER A 80 7.38 -18.40 9.57
C SER A 80 8.11 -17.13 10.00
N THR A 81 9.28 -16.86 9.39
CA THR A 81 10.05 -15.65 9.67
C THR A 81 9.30 -14.39 9.21
N LEU A 82 8.73 -14.42 8.00
CA LEU A 82 7.95 -13.30 7.47
C LEU A 82 6.62 -13.14 8.21
N ALA A 83 5.95 -14.24 8.58
CA ALA A 83 4.73 -14.21 9.38
C ALA A 83 4.97 -13.51 10.73
N ALA A 84 6.02 -13.90 11.46
CA ALA A 84 6.37 -13.27 12.73
C ALA A 84 6.66 -11.76 12.60
N ALA A 85 7.30 -11.32 11.51
CA ALA A 85 7.52 -9.91 11.24
C ALA A 85 6.20 -9.18 10.92
N THR A 86 5.31 -9.85 10.19
CA THR A 86 3.98 -9.33 9.83
C THR A 86 3.11 -9.15 11.07
N GLU A 87 3.03 -10.15 11.95
CA GLU A 87 2.24 -10.12 13.18
C GLU A 87 2.69 -9.01 14.14
N ARG A 88 4.01 -8.77 14.25
CA ARG A 88 4.53 -7.66 15.06
C ARG A 88 4.08 -6.30 14.51
N LEU A 89 4.20 -6.10 13.20
CA LEU A 89 3.75 -4.84 12.60
C LEU A 89 2.24 -4.66 12.77
N VAL A 90 1.44 -5.72 12.63
CA VAL A 90 -0.01 -5.67 12.91
C VAL A 90 -0.26 -5.21 14.33
N HIS A 91 0.41 -5.81 15.32
CA HIS A 91 0.28 -5.42 16.73
C HIS A 91 0.67 -3.94 16.98
N ASP A 92 1.75 -3.48 16.35
CA ASP A 92 2.20 -2.09 16.48
C ASP A 92 1.19 -1.10 15.86
N LEU A 93 0.55 -1.49 14.76
CA LEU A 93 -0.49 -0.69 14.09
C LEU A 93 -1.80 -0.67 14.88
N ASP A 94 -2.23 -1.80 15.44
CA ASP A 94 -3.41 -1.88 16.29
C ASP A 94 -3.27 -0.98 17.54
N GLY A 95 -2.07 -0.92 18.12
CA GLY A 95 -1.73 0.02 19.19
C GLY A 95 -1.80 1.51 18.79
N ARG A 96 -1.97 1.81 17.51
CA ARG A 96 -2.11 3.16 16.94
C ARG A 96 -3.49 3.44 16.35
N HIS A 97 -4.50 2.68 16.75
CA HIS A 97 -5.87 2.80 16.24
C HIS A 97 -6.00 2.52 14.73
N CYS A 98 -5.07 1.76 14.15
CA CYS A 98 -5.19 1.24 12.80
C CYS A 98 -5.68 -0.21 12.88
N GLN A 99 -6.83 -0.52 12.31
CA GLN A 99 -7.24 -1.91 12.16
C GLN A 99 -6.35 -2.56 11.10
N ALA A 100 -5.47 -3.45 11.52
CA ALA A 100 -4.52 -4.11 10.67
C ALA A 100 -4.73 -5.63 10.70
N ARG A 101 -4.71 -6.29 9.54
CA ARG A 101 -4.79 -7.75 9.48
C ARG A 101 -3.91 -8.32 8.36
N PRO A 102 -3.25 -9.46 8.59
CA PRO A 102 -2.54 -10.16 7.53
C PRO A 102 -3.50 -10.66 6.46
N LEU A 103 -3.07 -10.65 5.20
CA LEU A 103 -3.80 -11.26 4.08
C LEU A 103 -3.30 -12.68 3.82
N ASN A 104 -4.22 -13.58 3.51
CA ASN A 104 -3.90 -14.91 2.99
C ASN A 104 -3.60 -14.86 1.47
N ALA A 105 -3.21 -16.01 0.89
CA ALA A 105 -2.80 -16.05 -0.51
C ALA A 105 -3.94 -15.69 -1.50
N ALA A 106 -5.18 -16.07 -1.21
CA ALA A 106 -6.33 -15.73 -2.06
C ALA A 106 -6.59 -14.22 -2.02
N GLU A 107 -6.59 -13.62 -0.83
CA GLU A 107 -6.77 -12.18 -0.66
C GLU A 107 -5.64 -11.36 -1.29
N ILE A 108 -4.41 -11.87 -1.33
CA ILE A 108 -3.30 -11.23 -2.06
C ILE A 108 -3.56 -11.28 -3.57
N THR A 109 -4.14 -12.35 -4.08
CA THR A 109 -4.54 -12.44 -5.50
C THR A 109 -5.66 -11.46 -5.82
N ASP A 110 -6.65 -11.32 -4.93
CA ASP A 110 -7.73 -10.34 -5.08
C ASP A 110 -7.20 -8.90 -5.04
N MET A 111 -6.24 -8.62 -4.15
CA MET A 111 -5.53 -7.34 -4.12
C MET A 111 -4.78 -7.07 -5.43
N ASP A 112 -4.06 -8.06 -5.97
CA ASP A 112 -3.37 -7.94 -7.26
C ASP A 112 -4.37 -7.60 -8.39
N ALA A 113 -5.50 -8.30 -8.44
CA ALA A 113 -6.54 -8.05 -9.41
C ALA A 113 -7.13 -6.63 -9.28
N ALA A 114 -7.40 -6.19 -8.04
CA ALA A 114 -7.87 -4.83 -7.77
C ALA A 114 -6.84 -3.78 -8.21
N LEU A 115 -5.57 -4.00 -7.92
CA LEU A 115 -4.49 -3.09 -8.33
C LEU A 115 -4.26 -3.08 -9.84
N LEU A 116 -4.48 -4.19 -10.52
CA LEU A 116 -4.39 -4.27 -11.97
C LEU A 116 -5.59 -3.58 -12.65
N ALA A 117 -6.74 -3.54 -11.98
CA ALA A 117 -7.94 -2.86 -12.48
C ALA A 117 -8.30 -3.26 -13.92
N GLY A 118 -8.39 -4.54 -14.16
CA GLY A 118 -8.69 -5.08 -15.48
C GLY A 118 -7.54 -5.05 -16.50
N LEU A 119 -6.34 -4.60 -16.11
CA LEU A 119 -5.16 -4.69 -16.98
C LEU A 119 -4.80 -6.15 -17.25
N ASP A 120 -5.13 -6.62 -18.43
CA ASP A 120 -4.68 -7.92 -18.92
C ASP A 120 -3.26 -7.78 -19.51
N PRO A 121 -2.24 -8.46 -18.94
CA PRO A 121 -0.86 -8.38 -19.42
C PRO A 121 -0.71 -8.68 -20.92
N ASP A 122 -1.57 -9.53 -21.48
CA ASP A 122 -1.52 -9.94 -22.89
C ASP A 122 -2.13 -8.89 -23.84
N GLN A 123 -2.94 -7.99 -23.31
CA GLN A 123 -3.62 -6.93 -24.06
C GLN A 123 -2.98 -5.55 -23.89
N ILE A 124 -2.01 -5.41 -22.98
CA ILE A 124 -1.31 -4.15 -22.75
C ILE A 124 -0.38 -3.84 -23.93
N ARG A 125 -0.51 -2.63 -24.48
CA ARG A 125 0.41 -2.07 -25.46
C ARG A 125 1.25 -0.96 -24.83
N PRO A 126 2.55 -1.23 -24.51
CA PRO A 126 3.43 -0.21 -23.97
C PRO A 126 3.71 0.91 -24.97
N HIS A 127 3.44 2.14 -24.58
CA HIS A 127 3.88 3.34 -25.26
C HIS A 127 4.93 4.07 -24.41
N TRP A 128 5.63 5.03 -24.99
CA TRP A 128 6.68 5.76 -24.30
C TRP A 128 6.20 6.52 -23.06
N ARG A 129 4.95 7.01 -23.06
CA ARG A 129 4.39 7.88 -22.02
C ARG A 129 3.22 7.27 -21.24
N TYR A 130 2.68 6.15 -21.65
CA TYR A 130 1.52 5.48 -21.06
C TYR A 130 1.48 4.02 -21.50
N LEU A 131 0.63 3.24 -20.87
CA LEU A 131 0.19 1.93 -21.37
C LEU A 131 -1.21 2.10 -21.98
N LYS A 132 -1.47 1.46 -23.10
CA LYS A 132 -2.80 1.37 -23.67
C LYS A 132 -3.36 -0.02 -23.43
N HIS A 133 -4.61 -0.10 -23.02
CA HIS A 133 -5.40 -1.33 -22.92
C HIS A 133 -6.79 -1.12 -23.54
N PRO A 134 -7.63 -2.17 -23.72
CA PRO A 134 -8.93 -2.02 -24.37
C PRO A 134 -9.83 -0.95 -23.73
N ASP A 135 -9.84 -0.88 -22.40
CA ASP A 135 -10.74 -0.02 -21.62
C ASP A 135 -10.13 1.37 -21.30
N GLY A 136 -8.94 1.71 -21.85
CA GLY A 136 -8.38 3.05 -21.63
C GLY A 136 -6.86 3.11 -21.60
N HIS A 137 -6.33 3.91 -20.70
CA HIS A 137 -4.91 4.23 -20.58
C HIS A 137 -4.45 4.17 -19.13
N VAL A 138 -3.19 3.74 -18.96
CA VAL A 138 -2.54 3.80 -17.64
C VAL A 138 -1.30 4.67 -17.75
N THR A 139 -1.20 5.65 -16.87
CA THR A 139 -0.07 6.56 -16.82
C THR A 139 0.54 6.60 -15.42
N SER A 140 1.84 6.36 -15.34
CA SER A 140 2.58 6.34 -14.08
C SER A 140 3.57 7.49 -13.99
N PHE A 141 3.68 8.04 -12.77
CA PHE A 141 4.59 9.12 -12.41
C PHE A 141 5.35 8.75 -11.14
N TRP A 142 6.49 9.37 -10.92
CA TRP A 142 7.13 9.40 -9.61
C TRP A 142 6.99 10.80 -9.00
N VAL A 143 6.88 10.84 -7.68
CA VAL A 143 6.76 12.10 -6.92
C VAL A 143 8.16 12.64 -6.66
N SER A 144 8.37 13.93 -6.91
CA SER A 144 9.66 14.58 -6.60
C SER A 144 9.98 14.44 -5.11
N PRO A 145 11.22 14.12 -4.72
CA PRO A 145 11.55 13.86 -3.32
C PRO A 145 11.12 14.97 -2.34
N PRO A 146 11.27 16.28 -2.64
CA PRO A 146 10.80 17.33 -1.74
C PRO A 146 9.28 17.34 -1.54
N ASP A 147 8.52 16.81 -2.52
CA ASP A 147 7.05 16.82 -2.52
C ASP A 147 6.45 15.56 -1.86
N ILE A 148 7.30 14.65 -1.32
CA ILE A 148 6.80 13.48 -0.59
C ILE A 148 6.46 13.91 0.84
N THR A 149 5.27 14.47 1.02
CA THR A 149 4.68 14.89 2.31
C THR A 149 3.30 14.27 2.46
N GLY A 150 2.76 14.24 3.70
CA GLY A 150 1.42 13.66 3.95
C GLY A 150 0.35 14.34 3.11
N ASP A 151 0.29 15.68 3.15
CA ASP A 151 -0.71 16.47 2.41
C ASP A 151 -0.67 16.19 0.91
N VAL A 152 0.54 16.18 0.33
CA VAL A 152 0.72 15.92 -1.10
C VAL A 152 0.29 14.50 -1.47
N LEU A 153 0.66 13.50 -0.66
CA LEU A 153 0.32 12.09 -0.93
C LEU A 153 -1.20 11.85 -0.88
N ASP A 154 -1.93 12.62 -0.07
CA ASP A 154 -3.38 12.55 0.01
C ASP A 154 -4.09 13.26 -1.15
N GLU A 155 -3.47 14.31 -1.70
CA GLU A 155 -3.98 15.07 -2.85
C GLU A 155 -3.70 14.40 -4.21
N LEU A 156 -2.98 13.28 -4.25
CA LEU A 156 -2.65 12.58 -5.51
C LEU A 156 -3.84 11.87 -6.18
N VAL A 157 -5.06 12.10 -5.72
CA VAL A 157 -6.28 11.61 -6.36
C VAL A 157 -6.71 12.61 -7.43
N LEU A 158 -6.74 12.18 -8.69
CA LEU A 158 -7.23 13.01 -9.78
C LEU A 158 -8.72 12.75 -10.02
N PRO A 159 -9.53 13.79 -10.22
CA PRO A 159 -10.87 13.63 -10.78
C PRO A 159 -10.75 13.03 -12.20
N ASP A 160 -11.82 12.43 -12.66
CA ASP A 160 -11.92 11.82 -14.00
C ASP A 160 -10.93 10.65 -14.24
N THR A 161 -10.55 9.95 -13.17
CA THR A 161 -9.77 8.72 -13.25
C THR A 161 -10.48 7.59 -12.51
N ASP A 162 -10.53 6.40 -13.12
CA ASP A 162 -11.25 5.25 -12.58
C ASP A 162 -10.57 4.73 -11.31
N ILE A 163 -9.24 4.68 -11.34
CA ILE A 163 -8.41 4.20 -10.22
C ILE A 163 -7.14 5.03 -10.11
N ASN A 164 -6.86 5.43 -8.88
CA ASN A 164 -5.60 6.06 -8.50
C ASN A 164 -4.83 5.13 -7.57
N VAL A 165 -3.64 4.68 -7.96
CA VAL A 165 -2.79 3.83 -7.12
C VAL A 165 -1.54 4.59 -6.72
N VAL A 166 -1.40 4.88 -5.43
CA VAL A 166 -0.20 5.47 -4.84
C VAL A 166 0.60 4.37 -4.15
N THR A 167 1.90 4.30 -4.43
CA THR A 167 2.81 3.38 -3.76
C THR A 167 3.95 4.15 -3.12
N ILE A 168 4.02 4.14 -1.81
CA ILE A 168 5.10 4.73 -1.02
C ILE A 168 6.05 3.60 -0.64
N ARG A 169 7.31 3.71 -1.03
CA ARG A 169 8.33 2.71 -0.75
C ARG A 169 9.33 3.21 0.29
N LEU A 170 9.48 2.43 1.33
CA LEU A 170 10.45 2.63 2.40
C LEU A 170 11.58 1.61 2.27
N VAL A 171 12.82 2.06 2.29
CA VAL A 171 14.01 1.21 2.15
C VAL A 171 15.05 1.60 3.19
N ALA A 172 15.53 0.61 3.97
CA ALA A 172 16.61 0.85 4.91
C ALA A 172 17.95 1.10 4.18
N ARG A 173 18.65 2.18 4.57
CA ARG A 173 19.98 2.54 4.10
C ARG A 173 20.97 2.63 5.26
N ARG A 174 22.27 2.85 4.96
CA ARG A 174 23.31 2.95 6.00
C ARG A 174 23.10 4.12 6.97
N GLY A 175 22.52 5.21 6.53
CA GLY A 175 22.32 6.43 7.31
C GLY A 175 20.87 6.72 7.73
N GLY A 176 19.93 5.78 7.52
CA GLY A 176 18.52 6.03 7.81
C GLY A 176 17.57 5.24 6.92
N ILE A 177 16.44 5.80 6.64
CA ILE A 177 15.39 5.22 5.80
C ILE A 177 15.14 6.16 4.63
N ASP A 178 15.20 5.63 3.41
CA ASP A 178 14.82 6.36 2.22
C ASP A 178 13.34 6.15 1.94
N VAL A 179 12.66 7.24 1.57
CA VAL A 179 11.28 7.24 1.09
C VAL A 179 11.22 7.68 -0.37
N SER A 180 10.42 6.96 -1.15
CA SER A 180 10.12 7.30 -2.55
C SER A 180 8.65 6.99 -2.83
N ALA A 181 8.04 7.70 -3.79
CA ALA A 181 6.65 7.47 -4.14
C ALA A 181 6.42 7.45 -5.65
N ILE A 182 5.54 6.56 -6.07
CA ILE A 182 4.98 6.50 -7.43
C ILE A 182 3.47 6.60 -7.35
N VAL A 183 2.88 7.22 -8.36
CA VAL A 183 1.44 7.23 -8.54
C VAL A 183 1.10 6.75 -9.95
N ARG A 184 0.02 6.02 -10.06
CA ARG A 184 -0.51 5.47 -11.28
C ARG A 184 -1.99 5.81 -11.41
N TYR A 185 -2.36 6.32 -12.57
CA TYR A 185 -3.73 6.67 -12.91
C TYR A 185 -4.24 5.78 -14.03
N HIS A 186 -5.45 5.25 -13.86
CA HIS A 186 -6.23 4.60 -14.90
C HIS A 186 -7.30 5.60 -15.36
N SER A 187 -7.41 5.80 -16.66
CA SER A 187 -8.29 6.80 -17.25
C SER A 187 -8.73 6.39 -18.65
N ASP A 188 -9.93 6.74 -19.04
CA ASP A 188 -10.46 6.52 -20.40
C ASP A 188 -9.62 7.24 -21.44
N GLU A 189 -9.23 8.49 -21.14
CA GLU A 189 -8.45 9.34 -22.03
C GLU A 189 -7.00 9.47 -21.58
N ARG A 190 -6.15 9.90 -22.52
CA ARG A 190 -4.73 10.17 -22.23
C ARG A 190 -4.58 11.38 -21.33
N LEU A 191 -3.91 11.20 -20.22
CA LEU A 191 -3.58 12.32 -19.34
C LEU A 191 -2.67 13.34 -20.05
N PRO A 192 -2.87 14.65 -19.78
CA PRO A 192 -2.06 15.72 -20.33
C PRO A 192 -0.58 15.56 -19.95
N LYS A 193 0.31 16.28 -20.62
CA LYS A 193 1.76 16.18 -20.39
C LYS A 193 2.15 16.50 -18.94
N SER A 194 1.50 17.49 -18.37
CA SER A 194 1.66 17.88 -16.95
C SER A 194 0.30 17.72 -16.29
N VAL A 195 0.25 16.93 -15.22
CA VAL A 195 -0.96 16.69 -14.42
C VAL A 195 -0.87 17.51 -13.14
N TRP A 196 0.32 17.54 -12.54
CA TRP A 196 0.59 18.25 -11.31
C TRP A 196 2.07 18.60 -11.20
N GLY A 197 2.43 19.72 -10.53
CA GLY A 197 3.79 20.27 -10.53
C GLY A 197 4.87 19.34 -9.98
N GLY A 198 4.55 18.54 -8.95
CA GLY A 198 5.48 17.60 -8.31
C GLY A 198 5.57 16.22 -8.98
N LEU A 199 4.79 15.95 -10.04
CA LEU A 199 4.73 14.65 -10.70
C LEU A 199 5.60 14.58 -11.93
N ASN A 200 6.49 13.58 -11.96
CA ASN A 200 7.40 13.32 -13.06
C ASN A 200 7.04 12.03 -13.78
N ARG A 201 6.67 12.11 -15.05
CA ARG A 201 6.22 10.97 -15.83
C ARG A 201 7.33 9.92 -16.01
N LEU A 202 7.03 8.66 -15.74
CA LEU A 202 7.94 7.53 -15.94
C LEU A 202 8.03 7.11 -17.41
N THR A 203 8.57 8.02 -18.24
CA THR A 203 8.72 7.85 -19.67
C THR A 203 9.61 6.66 -20.03
N GLY A 204 9.14 5.76 -20.90
CA GLY A 204 9.82 4.50 -21.24
C GLY A 204 9.84 3.43 -20.15
N ARG A 205 9.26 3.70 -18.96
CA ARG A 205 9.25 2.80 -17.80
C ARG A 205 7.85 2.51 -17.25
N GLN A 206 6.80 2.75 -18.04
CA GLN A 206 5.41 2.64 -17.62
C GLN A 206 5.06 1.22 -17.14
N LEU A 207 5.43 0.19 -17.88
CA LEU A 207 5.19 -1.20 -17.48
C LEU A 207 5.98 -1.60 -16.22
N ALA A 208 7.21 -1.10 -16.08
CA ALA A 208 8.01 -1.31 -14.89
C ALA A 208 7.37 -0.66 -13.65
N ALA A 209 6.71 0.49 -13.82
CA ALA A 209 6.01 1.17 -12.74
C ALA A 209 4.77 0.39 -12.27
N VAL A 210 3.96 -0.14 -13.19
CA VAL A 210 2.85 -1.03 -12.84
C VAL A 210 3.35 -2.22 -12.03
N ARG A 211 4.36 -2.93 -12.54
CA ARG A 211 4.94 -4.09 -11.85
C ARG A 211 5.51 -3.75 -10.47
N ALA A 212 6.08 -2.55 -10.31
CA ALA A 212 6.64 -2.11 -9.04
C ALA A 212 5.57 -1.79 -7.98
N SER A 213 4.33 -1.55 -8.38
CA SER A 213 3.21 -1.26 -7.47
C SER A 213 2.40 -2.51 -7.08
N LEU A 214 2.77 -3.69 -7.57
CA LEU A 214 2.10 -4.95 -7.22
C LEU A 214 2.76 -5.63 -6.01
N PRO A 215 1.98 -6.34 -5.17
CA PRO A 215 2.49 -7.06 -3.99
C PRO A 215 3.45 -8.18 -4.37
N VAL A 216 3.17 -8.89 -5.45
CA VAL A 216 4.05 -9.95 -5.93
C VAL A 216 5.15 -9.33 -6.81
N PRO A 217 6.44 -9.46 -6.44
CA PRO A 217 7.51 -8.90 -7.24
C PRO A 217 7.59 -9.61 -8.59
N ALA A 218 7.40 -8.85 -9.66
CA ALA A 218 7.63 -9.35 -11.00
C ALA A 218 9.13 -9.58 -11.23
N ALA A 219 9.48 -10.64 -11.96
CA ALA A 219 10.85 -10.86 -12.40
C ALA A 219 11.34 -9.65 -13.22
N GLY A 220 12.54 -9.17 -12.95
CA GLY A 220 13.13 -8.05 -13.69
C GLY A 220 13.98 -7.13 -12.82
N ARG A 221 14.50 -6.07 -13.46
CA ARG A 221 15.24 -5.04 -12.73
C ARG A 221 14.30 -4.20 -11.88
N PRO A 222 14.67 -3.88 -10.63
CA PRO A 222 13.85 -2.99 -9.79
C PRO A 222 13.70 -1.62 -10.46
N LEU A 223 12.52 -1.04 -10.33
CA LEU A 223 12.29 0.34 -10.77
C LEU A 223 13.05 1.30 -9.84
N LEU A 224 14.08 1.94 -10.38
CA LEU A 224 14.82 2.96 -9.66
C LEU A 224 14.16 4.33 -9.90
N ILE A 225 13.75 4.96 -8.81
CA ILE A 225 13.21 6.32 -8.79
C ILE A 225 13.96 7.13 -7.73
N SER A 226 13.87 8.45 -7.82
CA SER A 226 14.47 9.33 -6.84
C SER A 226 13.81 9.17 -5.48
N SER A 227 14.62 9.19 -4.43
CA SER A 227 14.20 9.09 -3.04
C SER A 227 14.79 10.23 -2.22
N ARG A 228 14.25 10.46 -1.02
CA ARG A 228 14.88 11.26 0.00
C ARG A 228 14.98 10.49 1.30
N SER A 229 15.82 10.94 2.20
CA SER A 229 15.85 10.40 3.57
C SER A 229 14.61 10.84 4.33
N LEU A 230 14.03 9.92 5.07
CA LEU A 230 12.98 10.19 6.05
C LEU A 230 13.64 10.75 7.31
N GLY A 231 13.22 11.93 7.77
CA GLY A 231 13.68 12.53 9.03
C GLY A 231 13.23 11.71 10.24
N GLU A 232 14.01 11.71 11.32
CA GLU A 232 13.66 10.98 12.55
C GLU A 232 12.38 11.50 13.21
N ASP A 233 12.16 12.82 13.14
CA ASP A 233 10.99 13.50 13.71
C ASP A 233 9.92 13.83 12.66
N GLU A 234 10.00 13.21 11.48
CA GLU A 234 9.10 13.54 10.39
C GLU A 234 7.79 12.74 10.51
N ASP A 235 6.70 13.45 10.73
CA ASP A 235 5.37 12.86 10.86
C ASP A 235 4.63 12.86 9.52
N ILE A 236 5.04 11.96 8.62
CA ILE A 236 4.27 11.70 7.41
C ILE A 236 3.18 10.68 7.77
N VAL A 237 1.95 11.03 7.47
CA VAL A 237 0.78 10.17 7.67
C VAL A 237 0.07 9.93 6.35
N VAL A 238 -0.62 8.81 6.23
CA VAL A 238 -1.53 8.49 5.12
C VAL A 238 -2.93 8.34 5.69
N ARG A 239 -3.89 9.10 5.17
CA ARG A 239 -5.28 9.00 5.61
C ARG A 239 -5.85 7.61 5.29
N LEU A 240 -6.51 7.02 6.28
CA LEU A 240 -7.21 5.74 6.13
C LEU A 240 -8.68 5.98 5.82
N ALA A 241 -9.27 5.09 5.01
CA ALA A 241 -10.72 5.01 4.96
C ALA A 241 -11.26 4.47 6.29
N GLU A 242 -12.43 4.94 6.71
CA GLU A 242 -13.13 4.31 7.83
C GLU A 242 -13.41 2.85 7.51
N ALA A 243 -13.20 1.96 8.48
CA ALA A 243 -13.52 0.55 8.31
C ALA A 243 -15.02 0.42 8.10
N GLU A 244 -15.43 -0.20 7.01
CA GLU A 244 -16.83 -0.57 6.83
C GLU A 244 -17.24 -1.47 8.02
N PRO A 245 -18.31 -1.17 8.75
CA PRO A 245 -18.71 -1.99 9.89
C PRO A 245 -18.90 -3.41 9.41
N ALA A 246 -18.16 -4.36 10.02
CA ALA A 246 -18.24 -5.77 9.68
C ALA A 246 -19.70 -6.18 9.64
N ALA A 247 -20.18 -6.66 8.49
CA ALA A 247 -21.54 -7.14 8.35
C ALA A 247 -21.83 -8.14 9.50
N PRO A 248 -22.95 -8.02 10.22
CA PRO A 248 -23.24 -8.89 11.35
C PRO A 248 -23.16 -10.33 10.87
N THR A 249 -22.25 -11.10 11.45
CA THR A 249 -22.10 -12.53 11.19
C THR A 249 -23.42 -13.18 11.64
N TYR A 250 -24.28 -13.48 10.66
CA TYR A 250 -25.53 -14.21 10.93
C TYR A 250 -25.14 -15.60 11.39
N SER A 251 -25.13 -15.79 12.71
CA SER A 251 -25.04 -17.11 13.30
C SER A 251 -26.41 -17.77 13.18
N PRO A 252 -26.57 -18.81 12.36
CA PRO A 252 -27.85 -19.51 12.30
C PRO A 252 -28.17 -20.07 13.69
N ALA A 253 -29.34 -19.71 14.21
CA ALA A 253 -29.83 -20.27 15.46
C ALA A 253 -29.85 -21.80 15.38
N PRO A 254 -29.51 -22.53 16.48
CA PRO A 254 -29.54 -23.99 16.48
C PRO A 254 -30.97 -24.46 16.18
N VAL A 255 -31.10 -25.26 15.13
CA VAL A 255 -32.36 -25.92 14.80
C VAL A 255 -32.70 -26.86 15.97
N GLY A 256 -33.70 -26.45 16.77
CA GLY A 256 -34.23 -27.29 17.84
C GLY A 256 -34.78 -28.59 17.28
N THR A 257 -34.13 -29.68 17.61
CA THR A 257 -34.65 -31.03 17.40
C THR A 257 -35.80 -31.25 18.38
N SER A 258 -37.02 -31.15 17.89
CA SER A 258 -38.21 -31.63 18.63
C SER A 258 -38.25 -33.13 18.51
N LEU A 259 -38.22 -33.80 19.67
CA LEU A 259 -38.60 -35.21 19.85
C LEU A 259 -40.11 -35.39 19.79
#